data_49078f20eef6be68827e2b668ea06887
#
_entry.id   49078f20eef6be68827e2b668ea06887
#
_cell.length_a   1.000
_cell.length_b   1.000
_cell.length_c   1.000
_cell.angle_alpha   90.00
_cell.angle_beta   90.00
_cell.angle_gamma   90.00
#
_symmetry.space_group_name_H-M   'P 1'
#
loop_
_entity.id
_entity.type
_entity.pdbx_description
1 polymer ?
#
loop_
_entity_poly.entity_id
_entity_poly.type
_entity_poly.pdbx_seq_one_letter_code
_entity_poly.pdbx_strand_id
1 'polypeptide(L)'
;RVFVDTSWDPQQLADVKKNSALRVRGGVKSAVITEVPADSEVIVLEQLENWSRVRTEDGQVGYLPNRRLKEMEQRTLVSTFAEPEYTSISMDEPVVLVWHQVTNLSANQAMKTLMDNTKGVNVIAPTWFMLTDNNGNYESLADRNYVDQAHAMGVQVWAVLDNFNKGDEVQSEILFASTAARKKLITSLMQDAKTYGVDGINLDIEGIKASAGPHYVQFIRELSV
;
A
#
# COMPACT_ATOMS: atom_id res chain seq x y z
N ARG A 1 -1.72 -14.06 -10.24
CA ARG A 1 -2.80 -15.07 -10.08
C ARG A 1 -2.69 -15.63 -8.68
N VAL A 2 -3.69 -15.39 -7.84
CA VAL A 2 -3.85 -16.14 -6.60
C VAL A 2 -4.46 -17.49 -6.99
N PHE A 3 -3.71 -18.56 -6.82
CA PHE A 3 -4.29 -19.90 -6.93
C PHE A 3 -5.09 -20.12 -5.64
N VAL A 4 -6.40 -20.13 -5.73
CA VAL A 4 -7.26 -20.55 -4.64
C VAL A 4 -7.30 -22.07 -4.71
N ASP A 5 -6.67 -22.73 -3.74
CA ASP A 5 -6.87 -24.15 -3.55
C ASP A 5 -8.30 -24.36 -3.06
N THR A 6 -9.07 -25.16 -3.77
CA THR A 6 -10.46 -25.50 -3.40
C THR A 6 -10.52 -26.47 -2.24
N SER A 7 -9.40 -26.98 -1.76
CA SER A 7 -9.24 -27.93 -0.66
C SER A 7 -8.84 -27.26 0.68
N TRP A 8 -9.26 -26.03 0.92
CA TRP A 8 -8.93 -25.34 2.17
C TRP A 8 -9.49 -26.07 3.39
N ASP A 9 -8.63 -26.25 4.38
CA ASP A 9 -9.05 -26.75 5.68
C ASP A 9 -10.11 -25.83 6.29
N PRO A 10 -11.09 -26.40 7.03
CA PRO A 10 -12.07 -25.60 7.74
C PRO A 10 -11.38 -24.59 8.65
N GLN A 11 -11.80 -23.34 8.57
CA GLN A 11 -11.31 -22.26 9.42
C GLN A 11 -12.22 -22.09 10.63
N GLN A 12 -11.64 -21.67 11.76
CA GLN A 12 -12.43 -21.22 12.90
C GLN A 12 -12.86 -19.77 12.70
N LEU A 13 -14.16 -19.51 12.77
CA LEU A 13 -14.74 -18.18 12.65
C LEU A 13 -15.46 -17.78 13.93
N ALA A 14 -15.52 -16.49 14.17
CA ALA A 14 -16.31 -15.93 15.26
C ALA A 14 -16.78 -14.53 14.90
N ASP A 15 -17.99 -14.17 15.30
CA ASP A 15 -18.46 -12.79 15.23
C ASP A 15 -17.95 -11.97 16.42
N VAL A 16 -17.75 -10.68 16.20
CA VAL A 16 -17.39 -9.72 17.24
C VAL A 16 -18.66 -9.22 17.94
N LYS A 17 -18.76 -9.38 19.26
CA LYS A 17 -19.95 -8.99 20.06
C LYS A 17 -20.20 -7.49 20.12
N LYS A 18 -19.15 -6.68 20.15
CA LYS A 18 -19.18 -5.22 20.29
C LYS A 18 -17.94 -4.64 19.61
N ASN A 19 -18.01 -3.40 19.17
CA ASN A 19 -16.85 -2.67 18.67
C ASN A 19 -15.63 -2.91 19.57
N SER A 20 -14.53 -3.34 18.96
CA SER A 20 -13.38 -3.83 19.69
C SER A 20 -12.08 -3.41 18.99
N ALA A 21 -11.15 -2.86 19.77
CA ALA A 21 -9.84 -2.52 19.27
C ALA A 21 -9.02 -3.78 18.94
N LEU A 22 -8.67 -3.98 17.69
CA LEU A 22 -7.69 -4.97 17.24
C LEU A 22 -6.30 -4.50 17.63
N ARG A 23 -5.54 -5.31 18.33
CA ARG A 23 -4.26 -4.90 18.91
C ARG A 23 -3.09 -5.71 18.35
N VAL A 24 -1.92 -5.10 18.38
CA VAL A 24 -0.67 -5.73 17.91
C VAL A 24 -0.31 -6.97 18.73
N ARG A 25 -0.64 -6.98 20.03
CA ARG A 25 -0.40 -8.11 20.96
C ARG A 25 -1.59 -8.29 21.89
N GLY A 26 -1.72 -9.47 22.48
CA GLY A 26 -2.72 -9.77 23.50
C GLY A 26 -2.48 -8.99 24.80
N GLY A 27 -3.10 -7.82 24.94
CA GLY A 27 -2.99 -6.98 26.13
C GLY A 27 -3.63 -5.60 25.96
N VAL A 28 -4.29 -5.12 27.01
CA VAL A 28 -5.02 -3.82 26.97
C VAL A 28 -4.13 -2.61 26.74
N LYS A 29 -2.83 -2.72 27.05
CA LYS A 29 -1.83 -1.67 26.83
C LYS A 29 -1.13 -1.75 25.47
N SER A 30 -1.39 -2.82 24.69
CA SER A 30 -0.81 -2.96 23.35
C SER A 30 -1.40 -1.94 22.39
N ALA A 31 -0.59 -1.48 21.44
CA ALA A 31 -1.02 -0.54 20.40
C ALA A 31 -2.23 -1.09 19.62
N VAL A 32 -3.12 -0.18 19.23
CA VAL A 32 -4.30 -0.48 18.43
C VAL A 32 -3.91 -0.41 16.96
N ILE A 33 -4.29 -1.44 16.20
CA ILE A 33 -4.14 -1.50 14.74
C ILE A 33 -5.33 -0.79 14.10
N THR A 34 -6.55 -1.22 14.48
CA THR A 34 -7.82 -0.70 13.96
C THR A 34 -8.96 -1.04 14.94
N GLU A 35 -10.13 -0.44 14.73
CA GLU A 35 -11.37 -0.85 15.39
C GLU A 35 -12.10 -1.88 14.50
N VAL A 36 -12.52 -2.99 15.10
CA VAL A 36 -13.36 -3.99 14.46
C VAL A 36 -14.80 -3.78 14.93
N PRO A 37 -15.74 -3.51 14.02
CA PRO A 37 -17.14 -3.28 14.36
C PRO A 37 -17.80 -4.49 15.02
N ALA A 38 -18.88 -4.24 15.75
CA ALA A 38 -19.77 -5.30 16.21
C ALA A 38 -20.35 -6.07 15.02
N ASP A 39 -20.61 -7.33 15.22
CA ASP A 39 -21.15 -8.27 14.23
C ASP A 39 -20.27 -8.51 13.00
N SER A 40 -19.02 -7.97 12.98
CA SER A 40 -18.03 -8.36 11.99
C SER A 40 -17.57 -9.78 12.24
N GLU A 41 -17.44 -10.58 11.18
CA GLU A 41 -16.85 -11.91 11.23
C GLU A 41 -15.33 -11.83 11.18
N VAL A 42 -14.66 -12.65 11.97
CA VAL A 42 -13.19 -12.78 11.97
C VAL A 42 -12.79 -14.25 11.91
N ILE A 43 -11.65 -14.52 11.27
CA ILE A 43 -11.02 -15.84 11.29
C ILE A 43 -10.13 -15.92 12.53
N VAL A 44 -10.35 -16.92 13.37
CA VAL A 44 -9.54 -17.18 14.55
C VAL A 44 -8.33 -18.03 14.14
N LEU A 45 -7.15 -17.41 14.14
CA LEU A 45 -5.90 -18.06 13.77
C LEU A 45 -5.28 -18.84 14.93
N GLU A 46 -5.48 -18.33 16.16
CA GLU A 46 -4.93 -18.92 17.39
C GLU A 46 -5.76 -18.47 18.58
N GLN A 47 -6.10 -19.38 19.48
CA GLN A 47 -6.79 -19.07 20.71
C GLN A 47 -5.85 -19.20 21.90
N LEU A 48 -5.63 -18.08 22.61
CA LEU A 48 -4.90 -18.02 23.87
C LEU A 48 -5.90 -17.96 25.03
N GLU A 49 -5.40 -17.99 26.26
CA GLU A 49 -6.22 -18.01 27.48
C GLU A 49 -7.25 -16.87 27.54
N ASN A 50 -6.85 -15.63 27.26
CA ASN A 50 -7.71 -14.44 27.38
C ASN A 50 -7.86 -13.65 26.08
N TRP A 51 -7.08 -13.97 25.05
CA TRP A 51 -7.01 -13.29 23.77
C TRP A 51 -6.99 -14.28 22.63
N SER A 52 -7.57 -13.93 21.49
CA SER A 52 -7.40 -14.67 20.26
C SER A 52 -6.68 -13.83 19.23
N ARG A 53 -5.72 -14.43 18.52
CA ARG A 53 -5.16 -13.87 17.31
C ARG A 53 -6.14 -14.10 16.19
N VAL A 54 -6.56 -13.03 15.55
CA VAL A 54 -7.60 -13.09 14.52
C VAL A 54 -7.15 -12.38 13.25
N ARG A 55 -7.78 -12.72 12.13
CA ARG A 55 -7.70 -12.02 10.86
C ARG A 55 -9.07 -11.48 10.50
N THR A 56 -9.16 -10.19 10.24
CA THR A 56 -10.37 -9.50 9.77
C THR A 56 -10.61 -9.76 8.29
N GLU A 57 -11.81 -9.44 7.80
CA GLU A 57 -12.19 -9.58 6.39
C GLU A 57 -11.27 -8.78 5.46
N ASP A 58 -10.86 -7.59 5.86
CA ASP A 58 -9.91 -6.74 5.13
C ASP A 58 -8.43 -7.15 5.32
N GLY A 59 -8.17 -8.35 5.87
CA GLY A 59 -6.85 -8.97 5.97
C GLY A 59 -5.97 -8.48 7.13
N GLN A 60 -6.46 -7.64 8.03
CA GLN A 60 -5.71 -7.19 9.20
C GLN A 60 -5.55 -8.34 10.20
N VAL A 61 -4.34 -8.51 10.73
CA VAL A 61 -4.04 -9.55 11.73
C VAL A 61 -3.67 -8.89 13.04
N GLY A 62 -4.31 -9.32 14.12
CA GLY A 62 -4.06 -8.80 15.46
C GLY A 62 -4.78 -9.62 16.54
N TYR A 63 -4.91 -9.05 17.72
CA TYR A 63 -5.47 -9.72 18.89
C TYR A 63 -6.76 -9.05 19.35
N LEU A 64 -7.81 -9.87 19.57
CA LEU A 64 -9.05 -9.48 20.24
C LEU A 64 -9.20 -10.24 21.56
N PRO A 65 -9.80 -9.63 22.60
CA PRO A 65 -10.13 -10.35 23.83
C PRO A 65 -11.17 -11.44 23.55
N ASN A 66 -11.00 -12.68 24.10
CA ASN A 66 -11.94 -13.79 23.89
C ASN A 66 -13.37 -13.43 24.28
N ARG A 67 -13.56 -12.64 25.34
CA ARG A 67 -14.89 -12.15 25.79
C ARG A 67 -15.64 -11.31 24.75
N ARG A 68 -14.93 -10.83 23.71
CA ARG A 68 -15.48 -10.02 22.62
C ARG A 68 -15.89 -10.85 21.41
N LEU A 69 -15.56 -12.14 21.41
CA LEU A 69 -15.95 -13.06 20.36
C LEU A 69 -17.20 -13.84 20.78
N LYS A 70 -18.12 -14.07 19.83
CA LYS A 70 -19.24 -14.99 19.98
C LYS A 70 -18.73 -16.44 19.94
N GLU A 71 -19.62 -17.40 19.95
CA GLU A 71 -19.28 -18.81 19.79
C GLU A 71 -18.50 -19.02 18.48
N MET A 72 -17.46 -19.85 18.55
CA MET A 72 -16.63 -20.15 17.37
C MET A 72 -17.25 -21.32 16.60
N GLU A 73 -17.29 -21.18 15.29
CA GLU A 73 -17.73 -22.25 14.38
C GLU A 73 -16.61 -22.62 13.42
N GLN A 74 -16.59 -23.89 13.00
CA GLN A 74 -15.75 -24.34 11.91
C GLN A 74 -16.51 -24.26 10.59
N ARG A 75 -15.92 -23.58 9.60
CA ARG A 75 -16.50 -23.49 8.27
C ARG A 75 -15.41 -23.52 7.21
N THR A 76 -15.64 -24.28 6.14
CA THR A 76 -14.81 -24.19 4.94
C THR A 76 -15.16 -22.92 4.21
N LEU A 77 -14.19 -22.01 4.08
CA LEU A 77 -14.37 -20.77 3.35
C LEU A 77 -14.39 -21.05 1.85
N VAL A 78 -15.37 -20.49 1.18
CA VAL A 78 -15.42 -20.46 -0.29
C VAL A 78 -15.08 -19.03 -0.72
N SER A 79 -14.15 -18.89 -1.64
CA SER A 79 -13.81 -17.57 -2.19
C SER A 79 -15.03 -16.98 -2.89
N THR A 80 -15.46 -15.81 -2.46
CA THR A 80 -16.44 -14.98 -3.16
C THR A 80 -15.75 -13.92 -4.05
N PHE A 81 -14.42 -14.04 -4.21
CA PHE A 81 -13.63 -13.13 -4.98
C PHE A 81 -14.05 -13.22 -6.46
N ALA A 82 -14.62 -12.15 -6.97
CA ALA A 82 -14.77 -11.96 -8.40
C ALA A 82 -13.43 -11.42 -8.94
N GLU A 83 -12.83 -12.13 -9.90
CA GLU A 83 -11.57 -11.66 -10.51
C GLU A 83 -11.85 -10.29 -11.15
N PRO A 84 -11.13 -9.23 -10.72
CA PRO A 84 -11.30 -7.93 -11.33
C PRO A 84 -10.89 -7.97 -12.79
N GLU A 85 -11.60 -7.26 -13.64
CA GLU A 85 -11.20 -7.07 -15.02
C GLU A 85 -10.02 -6.12 -15.06
N TYR A 86 -8.83 -6.67 -15.32
CA TYR A 86 -7.62 -5.86 -15.44
C TYR A 86 -7.58 -5.23 -16.82
N THR A 87 -7.82 -3.93 -16.88
CA THR A 87 -7.58 -3.13 -18.08
C THR A 87 -6.13 -2.64 -18.03
N SER A 88 -5.31 -3.03 -19.01
CA SER A 88 -3.99 -2.44 -19.17
C SER A 88 -4.13 -1.05 -19.79
N ILE A 89 -3.62 -0.03 -19.09
CA ILE A 89 -3.47 1.30 -19.68
C ILE A 89 -2.17 1.26 -20.47
N SER A 90 -2.24 1.53 -21.76
CA SER A 90 -1.07 1.62 -22.65
C SER A 90 -1.04 2.99 -23.30
N MET A 91 0.17 3.48 -23.54
CA MET A 91 0.39 4.65 -24.41
C MET A 91 0.39 4.19 -25.88
N ASP A 92 -0.07 5.03 -26.77
CA ASP A 92 -0.06 4.74 -28.22
C ASP A 92 1.38 4.71 -28.78
N GLU A 93 2.29 5.41 -28.11
CA GLU A 93 3.71 5.47 -28.46
C GLU A 93 4.59 4.78 -27.40
N PRO A 94 5.80 4.30 -27.77
CA PRO A 94 6.73 3.76 -26.80
C PRO A 94 7.04 4.76 -25.67
N VAL A 95 7.09 4.27 -24.43
CA VAL A 95 7.45 5.09 -23.27
C VAL A 95 8.92 5.47 -23.33
N VAL A 96 9.20 6.77 -23.40
CA VAL A 96 10.54 7.36 -23.29
C VAL A 96 10.55 8.19 -22.00
N LEU A 97 11.00 7.55 -20.93
CA LEU A 97 10.97 8.11 -19.56
C LEU A 97 12.35 8.65 -19.17
N VAL A 98 12.34 9.79 -18.48
CA VAL A 98 13.51 10.33 -17.78
C VAL A 98 13.20 10.60 -16.32
N TRP A 99 14.15 10.30 -15.43
CA TRP A 99 14.06 10.71 -14.03
C TRP A 99 14.54 12.15 -13.84
N HIS A 100 13.80 12.90 -13.04
CA HIS A 100 14.21 14.21 -12.56
C HIS A 100 14.46 14.12 -11.06
N GLN A 101 15.72 14.19 -10.64
CA GLN A 101 16.08 14.20 -9.23
C GLN A 101 15.65 15.52 -8.57
N VAL A 102 14.59 15.48 -7.78
CA VAL A 102 14.06 16.62 -7.03
C VAL A 102 14.48 16.44 -5.56
N THR A 103 15.41 17.28 -5.10
CA THR A 103 15.97 17.21 -3.74
C THR A 103 15.31 18.19 -2.76
N ASN A 104 14.54 19.15 -3.27
CA ASN A 104 13.79 20.15 -2.50
C ASN A 104 12.74 20.81 -3.41
N LEU A 105 11.81 21.56 -2.81
CA LEU A 105 10.71 22.20 -3.56
C LEU A 105 11.19 23.15 -4.66
N SER A 106 12.32 23.86 -4.48
CA SER A 106 12.83 24.78 -5.50
C SER A 106 13.40 24.06 -6.73
N ALA A 107 13.84 22.79 -6.59
CA ALA A 107 14.34 22.00 -7.71
C ALA A 107 13.25 21.72 -8.76
N ASN A 108 11.97 21.73 -8.39
CA ASN A 108 10.85 21.59 -9.32
C ASN A 108 10.89 22.66 -10.45
N GLN A 109 11.43 23.83 -10.18
CA GLN A 109 11.52 24.92 -11.18
C GLN A 109 12.46 24.62 -12.35
N ALA A 110 13.39 23.66 -12.20
CA ALA A 110 14.31 23.28 -13.25
C ALA A 110 13.65 22.45 -14.39
N MET A 111 12.47 21.90 -14.17
CA MET A 111 11.80 20.96 -15.08
C MET A 111 11.69 21.53 -16.49
N LYS A 112 11.18 22.76 -16.63
CA LYS A 112 10.99 23.37 -17.94
C LYS A 112 12.31 23.48 -18.70
N THR A 113 13.37 23.95 -18.05
CA THR A 113 14.70 24.09 -18.67
C THR A 113 15.29 22.75 -19.08
N LEU A 114 15.06 21.69 -18.27
CA LEU A 114 15.50 20.34 -18.60
C LEU A 114 14.76 19.84 -19.84
N MET A 115 13.44 19.99 -19.88
CA MET A 115 12.62 19.50 -20.98
C MET A 115 12.85 20.28 -22.28
N ASP A 116 13.08 21.59 -22.22
CA ASP A 116 13.43 22.42 -23.41
C ASP A 116 14.72 21.92 -24.08
N ASN A 117 15.61 21.25 -23.35
CA ASN A 117 16.88 20.71 -23.86
C ASN A 117 16.81 19.20 -24.21
N THR A 118 15.64 18.58 -24.10
CA THR A 118 15.42 17.15 -24.41
C THR A 118 14.51 16.98 -25.63
N LYS A 119 14.62 15.83 -26.31
CA LYS A 119 13.77 15.50 -27.46
C LYS A 119 13.26 14.06 -27.32
N GLY A 120 12.01 13.84 -27.69
CA GLY A 120 11.39 12.51 -27.73
C GLY A 120 11.04 11.93 -26.38
N VAL A 121 11.14 12.69 -25.28
CA VAL A 121 10.68 12.29 -23.96
C VAL A 121 9.17 12.53 -23.87
N ASN A 122 8.43 11.51 -23.46
CA ASN A 122 6.98 11.59 -23.27
C ASN A 122 6.54 11.30 -21.81
N VAL A 123 7.48 10.90 -20.94
CA VAL A 123 7.24 10.72 -19.50
C VAL A 123 8.39 11.31 -18.70
N ILE A 124 8.08 12.11 -17.69
CA ILE A 124 9.05 12.57 -16.70
C ILE A 124 8.69 12.02 -15.32
N ALA A 125 9.70 11.49 -14.61
CA ALA A 125 9.52 10.86 -13.31
C ALA A 125 10.30 11.63 -12.22
N PRO A 126 9.67 12.63 -11.56
CA PRO A 126 10.30 13.37 -10.48
C PRO A 126 10.35 12.52 -9.18
N THR A 127 11.46 12.58 -8.44
CA THR A 127 11.66 11.89 -7.16
C THR A 127 10.94 12.65 -6.05
N TRP A 128 9.63 12.48 -5.95
CA TRP A 128 8.78 13.30 -5.10
C TRP A 128 8.35 12.66 -3.78
N PHE A 129 8.11 11.35 -3.78
CA PHE A 129 7.59 10.64 -2.63
C PHE A 129 8.67 9.78 -2.01
N MET A 130 9.11 10.13 -0.82
CA MET A 130 10.19 9.46 -0.12
C MET A 130 9.67 8.81 1.15
N LEU A 131 9.70 7.49 1.23
CA LEU A 131 9.31 6.73 2.43
C LEU A 131 10.12 7.19 3.64
N THR A 132 9.45 7.34 4.79
CA THR A 132 10.07 7.85 6.01
C THR A 132 10.05 6.86 7.17
N ASP A 133 9.18 5.86 7.13
CA ASP A 133 9.07 4.85 8.20
C ASP A 133 8.43 3.54 7.71
N ASN A 134 8.27 2.59 8.65
CA ASN A 134 7.63 1.30 8.38
C ASN A 134 6.09 1.31 8.54
N ASN A 135 5.47 2.49 8.73
CA ASN A 135 4.03 2.63 8.91
C ASN A 135 3.30 3.19 7.67
N GLY A 136 4.03 3.32 6.55
CA GLY A 136 3.50 3.83 5.28
C GLY A 136 3.42 5.35 5.21
N ASN A 137 4.26 6.06 5.99
CA ASN A 137 4.46 7.49 5.83
C ASN A 137 5.54 7.78 4.80
N TYR A 138 5.41 8.93 4.14
CA TYR A 138 6.40 9.47 3.21
C TYR A 138 6.44 11.00 3.27
N GLU A 139 7.54 11.59 2.87
CA GLU A 139 7.66 13.02 2.58
C GLU A 139 7.31 13.26 1.11
N SER A 140 6.70 14.42 0.81
CA SER A 140 6.30 14.80 -0.55
C SER A 140 6.93 16.11 -0.97
N LEU A 141 7.50 16.14 -2.18
CA LEU A 141 7.97 17.32 -2.88
C LEU A 141 7.11 17.63 -4.12
N ALA A 142 5.92 17.04 -4.21
CA ALA A 142 5.02 17.19 -5.35
C ALA A 142 4.58 18.66 -5.54
N ASP A 143 4.48 19.05 -6.80
CA ASP A 143 4.15 20.42 -7.21
C ASP A 143 3.14 20.40 -8.37
N ARG A 144 1.96 20.95 -8.13
CA ARG A 144 0.90 21.03 -9.15
C ARG A 144 1.32 21.81 -10.38
N ASN A 145 2.04 22.92 -10.18
CA ASN A 145 2.50 23.75 -11.30
C ASN A 145 3.51 23.02 -12.20
N TYR A 146 4.32 22.14 -11.62
CA TYR A 146 5.19 21.22 -12.37
C TYR A 146 4.38 20.32 -13.30
N VAL A 147 3.34 19.68 -12.78
CA VAL A 147 2.46 18.79 -13.56
C VAL A 147 1.78 19.57 -14.68
N ASP A 148 1.20 20.74 -14.38
CA ASP A 148 0.52 21.57 -15.36
C ASP A 148 1.47 22.01 -16.49
N GLN A 149 2.73 22.33 -16.19
CA GLN A 149 3.76 22.66 -17.19
C GLN A 149 4.16 21.44 -18.03
N ALA A 150 4.34 20.26 -17.42
CA ALA A 150 4.66 19.04 -18.14
C ALA A 150 3.53 18.67 -19.12
N HIS A 151 2.28 18.72 -18.66
CA HIS A 151 1.11 18.47 -19.49
C HIS A 151 0.98 19.46 -20.66
N ALA A 152 1.28 20.74 -20.42
CA ALA A 152 1.33 21.76 -21.50
C ALA A 152 2.38 21.45 -22.58
N MET A 153 3.40 20.63 -22.26
CA MET A 153 4.43 20.15 -23.19
C MET A 153 4.09 18.77 -23.79
N GLY A 154 2.93 18.18 -23.46
CA GLY A 154 2.52 16.85 -23.89
C GLY A 154 3.26 15.70 -23.17
N VAL A 155 3.82 15.96 -21.99
CA VAL A 155 4.62 15.01 -21.21
C VAL A 155 3.83 14.55 -19.97
N GLN A 156 3.72 13.24 -19.79
CA GLN A 156 3.14 12.66 -18.59
C GLN A 156 4.09 12.75 -17.39
N VAL A 157 3.52 12.84 -16.19
CA VAL A 157 4.27 12.85 -14.93
C VAL A 157 4.01 11.56 -14.14
N TRP A 158 5.04 10.72 -14.00
CA TRP A 158 4.99 9.50 -13.18
C TRP A 158 5.82 9.73 -11.92
N ALA A 159 5.17 10.15 -10.83
CA ALA A 159 5.86 10.50 -9.59
C ALA A 159 6.54 9.28 -8.96
N VAL A 160 7.82 9.43 -8.62
CA VAL A 160 8.61 8.34 -8.00
C VAL A 160 8.25 8.22 -6.54
N LEU A 161 8.03 6.98 -6.10
CA LEU A 161 8.06 6.57 -4.70
C LEU A 161 9.35 5.79 -4.45
N ASP A 162 10.18 6.29 -3.55
CA ASP A 162 11.47 5.70 -3.21
C ASP A 162 11.70 5.51 -1.70
N ASN A 163 12.81 4.84 -1.34
CA ASN A 163 13.25 4.61 0.03
C ASN A 163 14.71 5.02 0.29
N PHE A 164 15.30 5.88 -0.55
CA PHE A 164 16.75 6.09 -0.59
C PHE A 164 17.33 6.86 0.60
N ASN A 165 16.61 7.82 1.16
CA ASN A 165 17.21 8.79 2.09
C ASN A 165 17.09 8.44 3.57
N LYS A 166 16.42 7.32 3.91
CA LYS A 166 16.17 6.92 5.31
C LYS A 166 16.91 5.65 5.71
N GLY A 167 17.76 5.10 4.83
CA GLY A 167 18.61 3.95 5.14
C GLY A 167 17.87 2.82 5.84
N ASP A 168 18.37 2.43 7.02
CA ASP A 168 17.77 1.33 7.81
C ASP A 168 16.44 1.68 8.51
N GLU A 169 15.97 2.94 8.44
CA GLU A 169 14.70 3.35 9.05
C GLU A 169 13.51 2.76 8.32
N VAL A 170 13.61 2.56 6.99
CA VAL A 170 12.59 1.93 6.16
C VAL A 170 13.00 0.50 5.82
N GLN A 171 12.39 -0.46 6.48
CA GLN A 171 12.64 -1.88 6.28
C GLN A 171 11.50 -2.49 5.46
N SER A 172 11.79 -2.87 4.22
CA SER A 172 10.80 -3.40 3.27
C SER A 172 10.04 -4.62 3.81
N GLU A 173 10.72 -5.48 4.59
CA GLU A 173 10.13 -6.66 5.21
C GLU A 173 9.14 -6.32 6.33
N ILE A 174 9.23 -5.15 6.94
CA ILE A 174 8.28 -4.69 7.98
C ILE A 174 7.15 -3.90 7.32
N LEU A 175 7.49 -2.93 6.49
CA LEU A 175 6.53 -2.07 5.81
C LEU A 175 5.54 -2.88 4.98
N PHE A 176 6.05 -3.69 4.04
CA PHE A 176 5.17 -4.40 3.10
C PHE A 176 4.48 -5.62 3.70
N ALA A 177 4.98 -6.19 4.81
CA ALA A 177 4.27 -7.24 5.53
C ALA A 177 3.03 -6.71 6.29
N SER A 178 3.01 -5.42 6.62
CA SER A 178 1.91 -4.80 7.36
C SER A 178 0.76 -4.38 6.43
N THR A 179 -0.39 -5.04 6.51
CA THR A 179 -1.61 -4.64 5.77
C THR A 179 -2.01 -3.20 6.09
N ALA A 180 -1.90 -2.78 7.36
CA ALA A 180 -2.22 -1.42 7.76
C ALA A 180 -1.30 -0.38 7.11
N ALA A 181 0.02 -0.67 7.06
CA ALA A 181 0.99 0.23 6.44
C ALA A 181 0.79 0.32 4.92
N ARG A 182 0.59 -0.82 4.23
CA ARG A 182 0.29 -0.82 2.79
C ARG A 182 -0.97 -0.02 2.46
N LYS A 183 -2.07 -0.29 3.18
CA LYS A 183 -3.35 0.42 2.98
C LYS A 183 -3.21 1.93 3.18
N LYS A 184 -2.50 2.34 4.24
CA LYS A 184 -2.23 3.76 4.51
C LYS A 184 -1.42 4.40 3.39
N LEU A 185 -0.31 3.75 2.98
CA LEU A 185 0.57 4.22 1.92
C LEU A 185 -0.21 4.40 0.61
N ILE A 186 -0.96 3.39 0.19
CA ILE A 186 -1.77 3.44 -1.03
C ILE A 186 -2.80 4.57 -0.97
N THR A 187 -3.55 4.66 0.15
CA THR A 187 -4.56 5.71 0.30
C THR A 187 -3.96 7.11 0.18
N SER A 188 -2.81 7.34 0.82
CA SER A 188 -2.12 8.64 0.78
C SER A 188 -1.57 8.94 -0.60
N LEU A 189 -0.92 7.96 -1.26
CA LEU A 189 -0.40 8.11 -2.62
C LEU A 189 -1.52 8.44 -3.64
N MET A 190 -2.65 7.73 -3.56
CA MET A 190 -3.77 7.99 -4.47
C MET A 190 -4.41 9.35 -4.21
N GLN A 191 -4.45 9.79 -2.95
CA GLN A 191 -4.92 11.13 -2.62
C GLN A 191 -3.99 12.21 -3.20
N ASP A 192 -2.68 12.03 -3.06
CA ASP A 192 -1.70 12.97 -3.61
C ASP A 192 -1.67 12.92 -5.15
N ALA A 193 -1.72 11.74 -5.76
CA ALA A 193 -1.81 11.59 -7.21
C ALA A 193 -2.99 12.38 -7.77
N LYS A 194 -4.16 12.28 -7.15
CA LYS A 194 -5.35 13.06 -7.52
C LYS A 194 -5.18 14.56 -7.26
N THR A 195 -4.59 14.94 -6.14
CA THR A 195 -4.40 16.35 -5.73
C THR A 195 -3.46 17.07 -6.68
N TYR A 196 -2.34 16.44 -7.01
CA TYR A 196 -1.33 17.03 -7.91
C TYR A 196 -1.59 16.74 -9.39
N GLY A 197 -2.44 15.76 -9.72
CA GLY A 197 -2.81 15.42 -11.10
C GLY A 197 -1.73 14.64 -11.83
N VAL A 198 -0.94 13.80 -11.13
CA VAL A 198 0.05 12.94 -11.77
C VAL A 198 -0.62 11.80 -12.53
N ASP A 199 0.01 11.34 -13.60
CA ASP A 199 -0.52 10.32 -14.50
C ASP A 199 -0.19 8.89 -14.06
N GLY A 200 0.82 8.76 -13.19
CA GLY A 200 1.25 7.46 -12.69
C GLY A 200 2.17 7.54 -11.47
N ILE A 201 2.40 6.38 -10.86
CA ILE A 201 3.38 6.20 -9.79
C ILE A 201 4.50 5.30 -10.32
N ASN A 202 5.73 5.78 -10.24
CA ASN A 202 6.94 5.01 -10.53
C ASN A 202 7.50 4.47 -9.21
N LEU A 203 7.53 3.14 -9.07
CA LEU A 203 8.03 2.50 -7.85
C LEU A 203 9.53 2.23 -7.98
N ASP A 204 10.33 2.88 -7.15
CA ASP A 204 11.78 2.75 -7.09
C ASP A 204 12.23 2.38 -5.67
N ILE A 205 11.84 1.16 -5.27
CA ILE A 205 12.14 0.62 -3.94
C ILE A 205 13.34 -0.31 -4.04
N GLU A 206 14.45 0.10 -3.44
CA GLU A 206 15.70 -0.64 -3.45
C GLU A 206 15.92 -1.49 -2.19
N GLY A 207 16.87 -2.43 -2.26
CA GLY A 207 17.27 -3.25 -1.13
C GLY A 207 16.18 -4.20 -0.61
N ILE A 208 15.22 -4.60 -1.44
CA ILE A 208 14.14 -5.52 -1.05
C ILE A 208 14.74 -6.89 -0.74
N LYS A 209 14.63 -7.31 0.52
CA LYS A 209 15.06 -8.65 0.92
C LYS A 209 14.14 -9.73 0.34
N ALA A 210 14.68 -10.91 0.08
CA ALA A 210 13.92 -12.03 -0.47
C ALA A 210 12.66 -12.38 0.37
N SER A 211 12.75 -12.23 1.70
CA SER A 211 11.60 -12.44 2.61
C SER A 211 10.48 -11.43 2.42
N ALA A 212 10.77 -10.23 1.91
CA ALA A 212 9.79 -9.19 1.63
C ALA A 212 9.13 -9.34 0.25
N GLY A 213 9.71 -10.14 -0.65
CA GLY A 213 9.26 -10.29 -2.04
C GLY A 213 7.75 -10.55 -2.18
N PRO A 214 7.17 -11.57 -1.51
CA PRO A 214 5.73 -11.84 -1.58
C PRO A 214 4.87 -10.66 -1.10
N HIS A 215 5.31 -9.95 -0.07
CA HIS A 215 4.61 -8.79 0.48
C HIS A 215 4.69 -7.57 -0.45
N TYR A 216 5.82 -7.38 -1.12
CA TYR A 216 5.98 -6.33 -2.10
C TYR A 216 5.11 -6.59 -3.35
N VAL A 217 5.05 -7.84 -3.82
CA VAL A 217 4.11 -8.23 -4.90
C VAL A 217 2.66 -7.96 -4.49
N GLN A 218 2.31 -8.23 -3.23
CA GLN A 218 0.96 -7.92 -2.72
C GLN A 218 0.70 -6.41 -2.69
N PHE A 219 1.68 -5.60 -2.28
CA PHE A 219 1.58 -4.14 -2.35
C PHE A 219 1.31 -3.64 -3.78
N ILE A 220 2.06 -4.14 -4.76
CA ILE A 220 1.86 -3.78 -6.18
C ILE A 220 0.45 -4.14 -6.65
N ARG A 221 -0.05 -5.33 -6.28
CA ARG A 221 -1.42 -5.76 -6.62
C ARG A 221 -2.49 -4.85 -6.01
N GLU A 222 -2.31 -4.46 -4.74
CA GLU A 222 -3.24 -3.57 -4.05
C GLU A 222 -3.19 -2.14 -4.62
N LEU A 223 -2.03 -1.68 -5.10
CA LEU A 223 -1.85 -0.37 -5.70
C LEU A 223 -2.42 -0.29 -7.12
N SER A 224 -2.45 -1.40 -7.85
CA SER A 224 -2.86 -1.45 -9.27
C SER A 224 -4.37 -1.61 -9.49
N VAL A 225 -5.18 -1.67 -8.44
CA VAL A 225 -6.65 -1.76 -8.45
C VAL A 225 -7.25 -0.41 -8.07
#